data_c34baa10507468d965b9e48caa3c440b
#
_entry.id   c34baa10507468d965b9e48caa3c440b
#
_cell.length_a   1.000
_cell.length_b   1.000
_cell.length_c   1.000
_cell.angle_alpha   90.00
_cell.angle_beta   90.00
_cell.angle_gamma   90.00
#
_symmetry.space_group_name_H-M   'P 1'
#
loop_
_entity.id
_entity.type
_entity.pdbx_description
1 polymer ?
#
loop_
_entity_poly.entity_id
_entity_poly.type
_entity_poly.pdbx_seq_one_letter_code
_entity_poly.pdbx_strand_id
1 'polypeptide(L)'
;MFGRYRRGTDAPIMDKQGRLITTEAEQDARGTEHFSEVLNRPPPPPTEADTQEAETDLDVNTDSPGKEEIIAAIKSLKNGKLPGQDNLSTEVFKADPQLAADLLQPLFADIWEGMKLPEDWTERVIVKIPKKGALNNCNNWRGITLISVLSQILAKIITQRIADTVDQQLRREQAGFWKGEGCTDQIFTLCNIIEQCTEW
;
A
#
# COMPACT_ATOMS: atom_id res chain seq x y z
N MET A 1 25.71 -7.49 -5.47
CA MET A 1 25.62 -7.15 -6.92
C MET A 1 24.37 -6.29 -7.10
N PHE A 2 24.51 -4.96 -7.02
CA PHE A 2 23.37 -4.04 -7.16
C PHE A 2 22.91 -4.06 -8.60
N GLY A 3 21.72 -4.59 -8.85
CA GLY A 3 21.08 -4.54 -10.14
C GLY A 3 20.94 -3.07 -10.56
N ARG A 4 21.59 -2.67 -11.64
CA ARG A 4 21.36 -1.37 -12.27
C ARG A 4 19.86 -1.23 -12.54
N TYR A 5 19.20 -0.36 -11.78
CA TYR A 5 17.89 0.12 -12.12
C TYR A 5 18.01 0.70 -13.54
N ARG A 6 17.44 0.04 -14.55
CA ARG A 6 17.29 0.65 -15.86
C ARG A 6 16.38 1.85 -15.62
N ARG A 7 16.94 3.08 -15.69
CA ARG A 7 16.15 4.29 -15.85
C ARG A 7 15.10 3.99 -16.90
N GLY A 8 13.85 4.16 -16.51
CA GLY A 8 12.75 3.96 -17.45
C GLY A 8 13.03 4.80 -18.68
N THR A 9 12.68 4.26 -19.83
CA THR A 9 12.84 4.88 -21.14
C THR A 9 12.58 6.39 -21.03
N ASP A 10 13.55 7.22 -21.48
CA ASP A 10 13.43 8.67 -21.64
C ASP A 10 12.38 9.01 -22.74
N ALA A 11 11.29 8.29 -22.76
CA ALA A 11 10.21 8.52 -23.69
C ALA A 11 9.55 9.86 -23.34
N PRO A 12 9.42 10.77 -24.31
CA PRO A 12 8.78 12.07 -24.08
C PRO A 12 7.36 11.87 -23.59
N ILE A 13 6.95 12.64 -22.58
CA ILE A 13 5.58 12.64 -22.06
C ILE A 13 4.82 13.87 -22.56
N MET A 14 3.50 13.80 -22.54
CA MET A 14 2.64 14.93 -22.94
C MET A 14 2.29 15.80 -21.74
N ASP A 15 2.31 17.12 -21.95
CA ASP A 15 1.70 18.08 -21.03
C ASP A 15 0.15 18.00 -21.10
N LYS A 16 -0.53 18.86 -20.32
CA LYS A 16 -2.00 18.92 -20.32
C LYS A 16 -2.59 19.42 -21.66
N GLN A 17 -1.78 20.13 -22.44
CA GLN A 17 -2.16 20.66 -23.75
C GLN A 17 -1.81 19.71 -24.90
N GLY A 18 -1.25 18.53 -24.61
CA GLY A 18 -0.89 17.52 -25.61
C GLY A 18 0.48 17.78 -26.29
N ARG A 19 1.29 18.74 -25.80
CA ARG A 19 2.64 18.98 -26.31
C ARG A 19 3.61 18.00 -25.70
N LEU A 20 4.59 17.55 -26.47
CA LEU A 20 5.63 16.64 -25.98
C LEU A 20 6.67 17.38 -25.16
N ILE A 21 6.95 16.85 -23.98
CA ILE A 21 7.98 17.30 -23.06
C ILE A 21 9.15 16.32 -23.17
N THR A 22 10.34 16.85 -23.43
CA THR A 22 11.56 16.05 -23.68
C THR A 22 12.62 16.24 -22.59
N THR A 23 12.59 17.33 -21.82
CA THR A 23 13.55 17.58 -20.75
C THR A 23 13.17 16.83 -19.48
N GLU A 24 14.15 16.23 -18.78
CA GLU A 24 13.96 15.45 -17.56
C GLU A 24 13.24 16.29 -16.47
N ALA A 25 13.69 17.56 -16.28
CA ALA A 25 13.11 18.44 -15.27
C ALA A 25 11.62 18.74 -15.51
N GLU A 26 11.23 18.99 -16.76
CA GLU A 26 9.81 19.23 -17.10
C GLU A 26 8.99 17.95 -17.00
N GLN A 27 9.56 16.79 -17.34
CA GLN A 27 8.91 15.49 -17.18
C GLN A 27 8.66 15.17 -15.70
N ASP A 28 9.62 15.46 -14.83
CA ASP A 28 9.47 15.26 -13.38
C ASP A 28 8.44 16.23 -12.79
N ALA A 29 8.46 17.50 -13.22
CA ALA A 29 7.44 18.49 -12.82
C ALA A 29 6.04 18.04 -13.26
N ARG A 30 5.88 17.55 -14.49
CA ARG A 30 4.59 17.05 -15.01
C ARG A 30 4.14 15.78 -14.28
N GLY A 31 5.07 14.88 -13.94
CA GLY A 31 4.80 13.70 -13.14
C GLY A 31 4.31 14.06 -11.74
N THR A 32 4.99 14.99 -11.08
CA THR A 32 4.62 15.51 -9.76
C THR A 32 3.23 16.15 -9.77
N GLU A 33 2.95 16.98 -10.76
CA GLU A 33 1.63 17.58 -10.96
C GLU A 33 0.54 16.53 -11.09
N HIS A 34 0.74 15.53 -11.98
CA HIS A 34 -0.22 14.46 -12.21
C HIS A 34 -0.52 13.63 -10.96
N PHE A 35 0.53 13.17 -10.26
CA PHE A 35 0.32 12.36 -9.06
C PHE A 35 -0.23 13.18 -7.90
N SER A 36 0.12 14.46 -7.78
CA SER A 36 -0.47 15.35 -6.78
C SER A 36 -1.98 15.50 -7.02
N GLU A 37 -2.43 15.69 -8.24
CA GLU A 37 -3.85 15.78 -8.58
C GLU A 37 -4.62 14.46 -8.33
N VAL A 38 -3.98 13.34 -8.64
CA VAL A 38 -4.60 12.02 -8.44
C VAL A 38 -4.72 11.65 -6.96
N LEU A 39 -3.72 11.98 -6.15
CA LEU A 39 -3.65 11.59 -4.74
C LEU A 39 -4.34 12.59 -3.80
N ASN A 40 -4.36 13.88 -4.15
CA ASN A 40 -4.96 14.94 -3.33
C ASN A 40 -6.35 15.33 -3.85
N ARG A 41 -7.15 14.38 -4.29
CA ARG A 41 -8.54 14.64 -4.65
C ARG A 41 -9.34 15.10 -3.43
N PRO A 42 -10.26 16.04 -3.59
CA PRO A 42 -11.17 16.36 -2.50
C PRO A 42 -11.95 15.10 -2.10
N PRO A 43 -12.27 14.94 -0.80
CA PRO A 43 -13.08 13.82 -0.36
C PRO A 43 -14.41 13.82 -1.12
N PRO A 44 -14.97 12.65 -1.44
CA PRO A 44 -16.32 12.57 -2.00
C PRO A 44 -17.33 13.20 -1.02
N PRO A 45 -18.46 13.72 -1.53
CA PRO A 45 -19.51 14.18 -0.62
C PRO A 45 -19.93 13.04 0.33
N PRO A 46 -20.23 13.35 1.59
CA PRO A 46 -20.67 12.33 2.55
C PRO A 46 -21.91 11.62 2.01
N THR A 47 -21.88 10.30 1.99
CA THR A 47 -23.04 9.45 1.67
C THR A 47 -23.77 9.07 2.95
N GLU A 48 -25.06 8.80 2.89
CA GLU A 48 -25.85 8.37 4.06
C GLU A 48 -25.25 7.12 4.74
N ALA A 49 -24.50 6.30 3.99
CA ALA A 49 -23.77 5.15 4.53
C ALA A 49 -22.61 5.55 5.46
N ASP A 50 -22.02 6.75 5.28
CA ASP A 50 -20.89 7.22 6.09
C ASP A 50 -21.32 7.70 7.50
N THR A 51 -22.63 7.80 7.74
CA THR A 51 -23.21 8.28 9.02
C THR A 51 -23.72 7.16 9.91
N GLN A 52 -23.68 5.91 9.46
CA GLN A 52 -24.05 4.77 10.31
C GLN A 52 -22.88 4.43 11.23
N GLU A 53 -23.04 4.67 12.52
CA GLU A 53 -22.13 4.15 13.53
C GLU A 53 -22.08 2.62 13.44
N ALA A 54 -20.90 2.05 13.62
CA ALA A 54 -20.75 0.60 13.66
C ALA A 54 -21.59 0.05 14.83
N GLU A 55 -22.46 -0.93 14.55
CA GLU A 55 -23.34 -1.53 15.56
C GLU A 55 -22.57 -2.26 16.67
N THR A 56 -21.33 -2.65 16.40
CA THR A 56 -20.46 -3.36 17.35
C THR A 56 -19.01 -2.92 17.20
N ASP A 57 -18.35 -2.67 18.33
CA ASP A 57 -16.92 -2.48 18.36
C ASP A 57 -16.20 -3.80 18.05
N LEU A 58 -15.09 -3.69 17.30
CA LEU A 58 -14.23 -4.84 17.03
C LEU A 58 -13.40 -5.17 18.28
N ASP A 59 -13.45 -6.42 18.74
CA ASP A 59 -12.58 -6.91 19.82
C ASP A 59 -11.15 -7.12 19.26
N VAL A 60 -10.35 -6.08 19.31
CA VAL A 60 -8.97 -6.05 18.82
C VAL A 60 -8.03 -5.64 19.95
N ASN A 61 -6.89 -6.31 20.06
CA ASN A 61 -5.86 -5.91 21.02
C ASN A 61 -5.35 -4.49 20.72
N THR A 62 -5.58 -3.58 21.67
CA THR A 62 -5.19 -2.16 21.61
C THR A 62 -3.91 -1.85 22.40
N ASP A 63 -3.27 -2.84 23.03
CA ASP A 63 -2.03 -2.64 23.78
C ASP A 63 -0.87 -2.28 22.84
N SER A 64 0.19 -1.68 23.43
CA SER A 64 1.43 -1.39 22.71
C SER A 64 2.03 -2.68 22.11
N PRO A 65 2.64 -2.62 20.89
CA PRO A 65 3.24 -3.79 20.25
C PRO A 65 4.28 -4.49 21.09
N GLY A 66 4.12 -5.81 21.27
CA GLY A 66 5.08 -6.66 21.95
C GLY A 66 6.25 -7.09 21.05
N LYS A 67 7.35 -7.55 21.66
CA LYS A 67 8.55 -8.01 20.92
C LYS A 67 8.23 -9.15 19.94
N GLU A 68 7.42 -10.09 20.36
CA GLU A 68 7.03 -11.24 19.54
C GLU A 68 6.27 -10.82 18.27
N GLU A 69 5.38 -9.84 18.39
CA GLU A 69 4.66 -9.28 17.25
C GLU A 69 5.60 -8.57 16.28
N ILE A 70 6.56 -7.79 16.81
CA ILE A 70 7.56 -7.08 16.00
C ILE A 70 8.43 -8.11 15.25
N ILE A 71 8.91 -9.16 15.91
CA ILE A 71 9.70 -10.24 15.30
C ILE A 71 8.88 -10.95 14.19
N ALA A 72 7.63 -11.28 14.48
CA ALA A 72 6.74 -11.92 13.51
C ALA A 72 6.50 -11.03 12.29
N ALA A 73 6.25 -9.74 12.51
CA ALA A 73 6.09 -8.77 11.43
C ALA A 73 7.35 -8.66 10.57
N ILE A 74 8.54 -8.52 11.16
CA ILE A 74 9.83 -8.48 10.45
C ILE A 74 10.01 -9.74 9.59
N LYS A 75 9.81 -10.92 10.16
CA LYS A 75 9.96 -12.20 9.44
C LYS A 75 9.00 -12.32 8.27
N SER A 76 7.80 -11.77 8.37
CA SER A 76 6.76 -11.83 7.33
C SER A 76 7.00 -10.91 6.15
N LEU A 77 7.85 -9.88 6.26
CA LEU A 77 8.17 -8.97 5.17
C LEU A 77 8.86 -9.69 4.01
N LYS A 78 8.65 -9.21 2.79
CA LYS A 78 9.29 -9.79 1.59
C LYS A 78 10.67 -9.19 1.37
N ASN A 79 11.65 -10.04 1.05
CA ASN A 79 13.00 -9.63 0.66
C ASN A 79 13.03 -9.04 -0.76
N GLY A 80 14.11 -8.34 -1.09
CA GLY A 80 14.35 -7.79 -2.44
C GLY A 80 13.40 -6.65 -2.81
N LYS A 81 12.80 -5.97 -1.84
CA LYS A 81 11.98 -4.77 -2.05
C LYS A 81 12.83 -3.52 -1.96
N LEU A 82 12.44 -2.51 -2.75
CA LEU A 82 13.07 -1.20 -2.68
C LEU A 82 12.81 -0.57 -1.31
N PRO A 83 13.83 0.00 -0.67
CA PRO A 83 13.69 0.72 0.58
C PRO A 83 12.92 2.03 0.38
N GLY A 84 12.47 2.63 1.47
CA GLY A 84 11.99 3.99 1.50
C GLY A 84 13.11 5.02 1.37
N GLN A 85 12.83 6.26 1.73
CA GLN A 85 13.80 7.36 1.67
C GLN A 85 14.98 7.18 2.63
N ASP A 86 14.75 6.45 3.74
CA ASP A 86 15.76 6.08 4.73
C ASP A 86 16.83 5.10 4.22
N ASN A 87 16.66 4.55 3.02
CA ASN A 87 17.51 3.54 2.41
C ASN A 87 17.72 2.27 3.26
N LEU A 88 16.88 2.04 4.26
CA LEU A 88 16.91 0.82 5.08
C LEU A 88 16.14 -0.30 4.37
N SER A 89 16.82 -1.37 4.03
CA SER A 89 16.19 -2.53 3.40
C SER A 89 15.64 -3.50 4.45
N THR A 90 14.67 -4.31 4.04
CA THR A 90 14.08 -5.36 4.91
C THR A 90 15.12 -6.33 5.44
N GLU A 91 16.17 -6.62 4.66
CA GLU A 91 17.22 -7.55 5.00
C GLU A 91 18.02 -7.13 6.23
N VAL A 92 18.17 -5.81 6.45
CA VAL A 92 18.85 -5.27 7.64
C VAL A 92 18.14 -5.72 8.90
N PHE A 93 16.82 -5.60 8.95
CA PHE A 93 16.00 -6.01 10.11
C PHE A 93 15.92 -7.53 10.26
N LYS A 94 15.98 -8.26 9.15
CA LYS A 94 15.95 -9.72 9.14
C LYS A 94 17.29 -10.37 9.50
N ALA A 95 18.40 -9.65 9.41
CA ALA A 95 19.71 -10.16 9.80
C ALA A 95 19.74 -10.58 11.27
N ASP A 96 19.12 -9.78 12.14
CA ASP A 96 18.88 -10.10 13.55
C ASP A 96 17.52 -9.53 13.99
N PRO A 97 16.43 -10.31 13.83
CA PRO A 97 15.10 -9.85 14.21
C PRO A 97 14.92 -9.58 15.70
N GLN A 98 15.74 -10.25 16.57
CA GLN A 98 15.68 -10.06 18.02
C GLN A 98 16.22 -8.68 18.40
N LEU A 99 17.43 -8.39 17.93
CA LEU A 99 18.05 -7.07 18.15
C LEU A 99 17.19 -5.95 17.55
N ALA A 100 16.65 -6.17 16.34
CA ALA A 100 15.75 -5.22 15.71
C ALA A 100 14.50 -4.95 16.56
N ALA A 101 13.89 -6.00 17.14
CA ALA A 101 12.73 -5.84 18.01
C ALA A 101 13.07 -5.11 19.29
N ASP A 102 14.25 -5.36 19.90
CA ASP A 102 14.72 -4.67 21.10
C ASP A 102 14.90 -3.16 20.87
N LEU A 103 15.34 -2.78 19.69
CA LEU A 103 15.50 -1.36 19.29
C LEU A 103 14.17 -0.70 18.92
N LEU A 104 13.25 -1.44 18.28
CA LEU A 104 12.00 -0.89 17.76
C LEU A 104 10.88 -0.82 18.80
N GLN A 105 10.87 -1.70 19.78
CA GLN A 105 9.81 -1.76 20.78
C GLN A 105 9.59 -0.42 21.51
N PRO A 106 10.63 0.25 22.07
CA PRO A 106 10.41 1.53 22.73
C PRO A 106 9.88 2.61 21.77
N LEU A 107 10.37 2.66 20.51
CA LEU A 107 9.88 3.59 19.52
C LEU A 107 8.39 3.36 19.19
N PHE A 108 7.99 2.10 19.04
CA PHE A 108 6.58 1.77 18.75
C PHE A 108 5.67 2.02 19.95
N ALA A 109 6.17 1.81 21.17
CA ALA A 109 5.46 2.17 22.40
C ALA A 109 5.20 3.68 22.46
N ASP A 110 6.21 4.49 22.24
CA ASP A 110 6.10 5.94 22.23
C ASP A 110 5.06 6.43 21.18
N ILE A 111 5.13 5.88 19.96
CA ILE A 111 4.15 6.20 18.90
C ILE A 111 2.73 5.78 19.31
N TRP A 112 2.60 4.62 19.96
CA TRP A 112 1.31 4.08 20.41
C TRP A 112 0.66 4.92 21.51
N GLU A 113 1.48 5.49 22.40
CA GLU A 113 1.03 6.42 23.45
C GLU A 113 0.70 7.84 22.96
N GLY A 114 0.70 8.05 21.66
CA GLY A 114 0.27 9.30 21.02
C GLY A 114 1.39 10.27 20.69
N MET A 115 2.66 9.84 20.67
CA MET A 115 3.75 10.62 20.12
C MET A 115 3.56 10.79 18.60
N LYS A 116 4.07 11.90 18.09
CA LYS A 116 4.04 12.13 16.63
C LYS A 116 4.90 11.10 15.91
N LEU A 117 4.39 10.64 14.77
CA LEU A 117 5.20 9.83 13.85
C LEU A 117 6.47 10.59 13.45
N PRO A 118 7.63 9.91 13.36
CA PRO A 118 8.83 10.50 12.80
C PRO A 118 8.57 11.19 11.46
N GLU A 119 9.17 12.36 11.23
CA GLU A 119 8.95 13.12 9.99
C GLU A 119 9.32 12.31 8.75
N ASP A 120 10.41 11.53 8.82
CA ASP A 120 10.86 10.62 7.75
C ASP A 120 9.80 9.59 7.32
N TRP A 121 8.82 9.29 8.19
CA TRP A 121 7.73 8.37 7.84
C TRP A 121 6.59 9.06 7.09
N THR A 122 6.52 10.38 7.17
CA THR A 122 5.55 11.19 6.44
C THR A 122 6.02 11.52 5.03
N GLU A 123 7.34 11.52 4.80
CA GLU A 123 7.93 11.69 3.49
C GLU A 123 7.86 10.40 2.67
N ARG A 124 7.44 10.52 1.41
CA ARG A 124 7.17 9.37 0.55
C ARG A 124 7.76 9.58 -0.83
N VAL A 125 8.43 8.54 -1.34
CA VAL A 125 8.92 8.51 -2.71
C VAL A 125 7.90 7.81 -3.59
N ILE A 126 7.47 8.47 -4.67
CA ILE A 126 6.58 7.87 -5.66
C ILE A 126 7.41 7.40 -6.85
N VAL A 127 7.42 6.09 -7.08
CA VAL A 127 8.05 5.47 -8.25
C VAL A 127 7.00 5.20 -9.31
N LYS A 128 7.22 5.72 -10.53
CA LYS A 128 6.32 5.51 -11.67
C LYS A 128 6.57 4.15 -12.33
N ILE A 129 5.53 3.35 -12.50
CA ILE A 129 5.55 2.06 -13.20
C ILE A 129 4.62 2.13 -14.42
N PRO A 130 5.08 1.71 -15.62
CA PRO A 130 4.25 1.76 -16.82
C PRO A 130 3.08 0.79 -16.74
N LYS A 131 1.90 1.24 -17.18
CA LYS A 131 0.75 0.40 -17.51
C LYS A 131 0.82 0.00 -19.00
N LYS A 132 -0.13 -0.81 -19.44
CA LYS A 132 -0.35 -1.03 -20.88
C LYS A 132 -0.84 0.26 -21.54
N GLY A 133 -0.32 0.58 -22.73
CA GLY A 133 -0.71 1.74 -23.52
C GLY A 133 0.44 2.68 -23.88
N ALA A 134 0.13 3.84 -24.42
CA ALA A 134 1.11 4.84 -24.84
C ALA A 134 1.75 5.51 -23.62
N LEU A 135 3.06 5.37 -23.46
CA LEU A 135 3.80 5.85 -22.28
C LEU A 135 4.00 7.38 -22.26
N ASN A 136 3.66 8.08 -23.33
CA ASN A 136 3.63 9.54 -23.37
C ASN A 136 2.45 10.14 -22.60
N ASN A 137 1.46 9.35 -22.20
CA ASN A 137 0.32 9.79 -21.41
C ASN A 137 0.54 9.44 -19.93
N CYS A 138 0.51 10.44 -19.04
CA CYS A 138 0.67 10.24 -17.60
C CYS A 138 -0.37 9.29 -16.97
N ASN A 139 -1.57 9.16 -17.53
CA ASN A 139 -2.59 8.23 -17.07
C ASN A 139 -2.18 6.75 -17.25
N ASN A 140 -1.22 6.47 -18.15
CA ASN A 140 -0.68 5.14 -18.39
C ASN A 140 0.51 4.79 -17.46
N TRP A 141 0.70 5.58 -16.42
CA TRP A 141 1.65 5.30 -15.35
C TRP A 141 0.91 5.02 -14.04
N ARG A 142 1.45 4.11 -13.26
CA ARG A 142 1.01 3.83 -11.89
C ARG A 142 2.07 4.37 -10.94
N GLY A 143 1.67 5.21 -10.00
CA GLY A 143 2.52 5.60 -8.89
C GLY A 143 2.53 4.50 -7.83
N ILE A 144 3.72 4.05 -7.44
CA ILE A 144 3.92 3.18 -6.28
C ILE A 144 4.63 4.00 -5.22
N THR A 145 3.99 4.16 -4.09
CA THR A 145 4.57 4.87 -2.95
C THR A 145 5.50 3.93 -2.18
N LEU A 146 6.75 4.32 -2.05
CA LEU A 146 7.72 3.65 -1.21
C LEU A 146 7.69 4.31 0.17
N ILE A 147 7.45 3.52 1.19
CA ILE A 147 7.42 3.94 2.59
C ILE A 147 8.57 3.26 3.34
N SER A 148 8.99 3.82 4.48
CA SER A 148 10.04 3.25 5.31
C SER A 148 9.70 1.82 5.75
N VAL A 149 10.71 0.97 5.92
CA VAL A 149 10.49 -0.40 6.40
C VAL A 149 9.95 -0.39 7.83
N LEU A 150 10.34 0.58 8.64
CA LEU A 150 9.84 0.75 10.01
C LEU A 150 8.32 0.97 10.03
N SER A 151 7.82 1.87 9.19
CA SER A 151 6.37 2.10 9.06
C SER A 151 5.64 0.87 8.50
N GLN A 152 6.30 0.09 7.61
CA GLN A 152 5.73 -1.18 7.12
C GLN A 152 5.60 -2.22 8.24
N ILE A 153 6.60 -2.32 9.15
CA ILE A 153 6.55 -3.24 10.30
C ILE A 153 5.35 -2.88 11.19
N LEU A 154 5.21 -1.61 11.58
CA LEU A 154 4.10 -1.15 12.41
C LEU A 154 2.74 -1.38 11.73
N ALA A 155 2.61 -1.00 10.48
CA ALA A 155 1.39 -1.24 9.70
C ALA A 155 1.05 -2.74 9.58
N LYS A 156 2.07 -3.60 9.51
CA LYS A 156 1.87 -5.05 9.47
C LYS A 156 1.33 -5.59 10.78
N ILE A 157 1.82 -5.10 11.93
CA ILE A 157 1.30 -5.47 13.26
C ILE A 157 -0.17 -5.08 13.37
N ILE A 158 -0.50 -3.83 13.04
CA ILE A 158 -1.89 -3.34 13.07
C ILE A 158 -2.79 -4.21 12.17
N THR A 159 -2.34 -4.45 10.92
CA THR A 159 -3.10 -5.28 9.97
C THR A 159 -3.32 -6.70 10.49
N GLN A 160 -2.32 -7.32 11.14
CA GLN A 160 -2.45 -8.67 11.69
C GLN A 160 -3.44 -8.73 12.86
N ARG A 161 -3.44 -7.72 13.72
CA ARG A 161 -4.39 -7.63 14.84
C ARG A 161 -5.85 -7.49 14.38
N ILE A 162 -6.05 -6.74 13.30
CA ILE A 162 -7.40 -6.47 12.77
C ILE A 162 -7.89 -7.62 11.89
N ALA A 163 -7.00 -8.32 11.18
CA ALA A 163 -7.36 -9.26 10.14
C ALA A 163 -8.32 -10.36 10.62
N ASP A 164 -7.99 -11.03 11.74
CA ASP A 164 -8.77 -12.16 12.22
C ASP A 164 -10.20 -11.75 12.65
N THR A 165 -10.34 -10.56 13.23
CA THR A 165 -11.63 -10.04 13.67
C THR A 165 -12.48 -9.55 12.51
N VAL A 166 -11.85 -8.87 11.54
CA VAL A 166 -12.51 -8.40 10.32
C VAL A 166 -12.92 -9.58 9.43
N ASP A 167 -12.07 -10.60 9.28
CA ASP A 167 -12.36 -11.78 8.47
C ASP A 167 -13.63 -12.53 8.96
N GLN A 168 -13.92 -12.52 10.26
CA GLN A 168 -15.13 -13.11 10.82
C GLN A 168 -16.40 -12.32 10.48
N GLN A 169 -16.29 -11.02 10.22
CA GLN A 169 -17.41 -10.13 9.91
C GLN A 169 -17.64 -9.94 8.41
N LEU A 170 -16.63 -10.28 7.58
CA LEU A 170 -16.77 -10.15 6.15
C LEU A 170 -17.78 -11.15 5.59
N ARG A 171 -18.60 -10.68 4.68
CA ARG A 171 -19.55 -11.55 3.96
C ARG A 171 -18.80 -12.54 3.11
N ARG A 172 -19.33 -13.75 2.96
CA ARG A 172 -18.75 -14.81 2.13
C ARG A 172 -18.60 -14.44 0.66
N GLU A 173 -19.39 -13.48 0.19
CA GLU A 173 -19.33 -12.94 -1.16
C GLU A 173 -18.17 -11.96 -1.35
N GLN A 174 -17.48 -11.54 -0.29
CA GLN A 174 -16.32 -10.66 -0.38
C GLN A 174 -15.07 -11.46 -0.74
N ALA A 175 -14.70 -11.48 -2.02
CA ALA A 175 -13.50 -12.18 -2.50
C ALA A 175 -12.29 -11.26 -2.74
N GLY A 176 -12.53 -9.95 -2.88
CA GLY A 176 -11.46 -8.98 -3.14
C GLY A 176 -10.58 -8.77 -1.92
N PHE A 177 -9.25 -8.94 -2.09
CA PHE A 177 -8.24 -8.77 -1.05
C PHE A 177 -8.33 -9.73 0.14
N TRP A 178 -9.12 -10.79 0.04
CA TRP A 178 -9.23 -11.82 1.06
C TRP A 178 -8.23 -12.95 0.83
N LYS A 179 -7.63 -13.45 1.90
CA LYS A 179 -6.65 -14.53 1.84
C LYS A 179 -7.32 -15.85 1.46
N GLY A 180 -6.89 -16.43 0.35
CA GLY A 180 -7.41 -17.72 -0.16
C GLY A 180 -8.60 -17.58 -1.09
N GLU A 181 -9.22 -16.40 -1.20
CA GLU A 181 -10.31 -16.12 -2.10
C GLU A 181 -9.84 -15.39 -3.37
N GLY A 182 -10.58 -15.56 -4.46
CA GLY A 182 -10.27 -14.92 -5.73
C GLY A 182 -11.50 -14.41 -6.45
N CYS A 183 -11.37 -13.25 -7.10
CA CYS A 183 -12.45 -12.71 -7.94
C CYS A 183 -12.83 -13.65 -9.08
N THR A 184 -11.95 -14.59 -9.46
CA THR A 184 -12.22 -15.62 -10.48
C THR A 184 -13.38 -16.52 -10.07
N ASP A 185 -13.45 -16.91 -8.79
CA ASP A 185 -14.49 -17.79 -8.27
C ASP A 185 -15.85 -17.10 -8.28
N GLN A 186 -15.86 -15.78 -7.97
CA GLN A 186 -17.06 -14.96 -8.05
C GLN A 186 -17.55 -14.79 -9.49
N ILE A 187 -16.63 -14.55 -10.43
CA ILE A 187 -16.94 -14.47 -11.86
C ILE A 187 -17.51 -15.79 -12.36
N PHE A 188 -16.90 -16.92 -11.97
CA PHE A 188 -17.37 -18.26 -12.33
C PHE A 188 -18.79 -18.51 -11.82
N THR A 189 -19.07 -18.16 -10.56
CA THR A 189 -20.40 -18.29 -9.98
C THR A 189 -21.44 -17.47 -10.75
N LEU A 190 -21.11 -16.20 -11.08
CA LEU A 190 -22.00 -15.35 -11.89
C LEU A 190 -22.24 -15.92 -13.29
N CYS A 191 -21.21 -16.44 -13.95
CA CYS A 191 -21.36 -17.06 -15.26
C CYS A 191 -22.31 -18.27 -15.19
N ASN A 192 -22.16 -19.14 -14.19
CA ASN A 192 -23.05 -20.29 -14.00
C ASN A 192 -24.51 -19.86 -13.76
N ILE A 193 -24.73 -18.82 -12.95
CA ILE A 193 -26.08 -18.29 -12.70
C ILE A 193 -26.70 -17.78 -14.02
N ILE A 194 -25.93 -17.01 -14.79
CA ILE A 194 -26.42 -16.47 -16.08
C ILE A 194 -26.71 -17.59 -17.07
N GLU A 195 -25.85 -18.59 -17.18
CA GLU A 195 -26.07 -19.76 -18.04
C GLU A 195 -27.36 -20.49 -17.66
N GLN A 196 -27.55 -20.80 -16.37
CA GLN A 196 -28.77 -21.46 -15.90
C GLN A 196 -30.03 -20.61 -16.15
N CYS A 197 -29.96 -19.29 -15.96
CA CYS A 197 -31.09 -18.39 -16.23
C CYS A 197 -31.43 -18.27 -17.74
N THR A 198 -30.47 -18.56 -18.61
CA THR A 198 -30.71 -18.51 -20.10
C THR A 198 -31.19 -19.85 -20.65
N GLU A 199 -31.00 -20.95 -19.94
CA GLU A 199 -31.50 -22.29 -20.33
C GLU A 199 -32.93 -22.56 -19.89
N TRP A 200 -33.50 -21.74 -19.00
CA TRP A 200 -34.89 -21.81 -18.50
C TRP A 200 -35.77 -20.75 -19.15
#